data_10621ea32e54555e5a293f35789643dd
#
_entry.id   10621ea32e54555e5a293f35789643dd
#
_cell.length_a   1.000
_cell.length_b   1.000
_cell.length_c   1.000
_cell.angle_alpha   90.00
_cell.angle_beta   90.00
_cell.angle_gamma   90.00
#
_symmetry.space_group_name_H-M   'P 1'
#
loop_
_entity.id
_entity.type
_entity.pdbx_description
1 polymer ?
#
loop_
_entity_poly.entity_id
_entity_poly.type
_entity_poly.pdbx_seq_one_letter_code
_entity_poly.pdbx_strand_id
1 'polypeptide(L)'
;MCIRDRDGANVEISEQVGMDNIYIFGMRSDTVLDMYRERNYNPMTIFETNQELRLALTQMIDGTVLPDAPSALQDLYHSLLIGDWGNMADPFFVLKDFGSYSMAQRRIDADYADRDKWNRMAVINTAMAGVFCSDRTIREYNDTIWHLDPLKRKV
;
A
#
# COMPACT_ATOMS: atom_id res chain seq x y z
N MET A 1 1.49 11.99 -5.25
CA MET A 1 0.41 11.64 -4.34
C MET A 1 0.51 10.18 -3.96
N CYS A 2 0.32 9.84 -2.69
CA CYS A 2 0.51 8.47 -2.22
C CYS A 2 -0.84 7.78 -2.06
N ILE A 3 -1.01 6.63 -2.73
CA ILE A 3 -1.99 5.63 -2.38
C ILE A 3 -1.26 4.59 -1.52
N ARG A 4 -1.76 4.31 -0.33
CA ARG A 4 -1.04 3.51 0.66
C ARG A 4 -2.00 2.71 1.53
N ASP A 5 -1.53 1.58 2.04
CA ASP A 5 -2.18 0.81 3.08
C ASP A 5 -2.09 1.51 4.46
N ARG A 6 -2.74 0.94 5.47
CA ARG A 6 -2.81 1.51 6.83
C ARG A 6 -1.69 1.01 7.72
N ASP A 7 -0.44 1.08 7.26
CA ASP A 7 0.70 0.55 7.98
C ASP A 7 1.89 1.53 8.01
N GLY A 8 2.69 1.44 9.06
CA GLY A 8 3.98 2.09 9.24
C GLY A 8 3.97 3.58 8.92
N ALA A 9 4.89 4.02 8.09
CA ALA A 9 5.06 5.42 7.70
C ALA A 9 3.82 6.06 7.07
N ASN A 10 2.86 5.27 6.58
CA ASN A 10 1.63 5.81 5.99
C ASN A 10 0.72 6.48 7.04
N VAL A 11 0.74 5.99 8.27
CA VAL A 11 0.05 6.61 9.40
C VAL A 11 0.68 7.98 9.67
N GLU A 12 2.00 8.04 9.81
CA GLU A 12 2.74 9.29 10.04
C GLU A 12 2.54 10.28 8.89
N ILE A 13 2.59 9.83 7.64
CA ILE A 13 2.32 10.68 6.48
C ILE A 13 0.91 11.24 6.53
N SER A 14 -0.09 10.42 6.86
CA SER A 14 -1.48 10.86 6.94
C SER A 14 -1.71 11.92 8.05
N GLU A 15 -1.01 11.79 9.16
CA GLU A 15 -1.02 12.79 10.24
C GLU A 15 -0.43 14.12 9.80
N GLN A 16 0.64 14.11 8.98
CA GLN A 16 1.28 15.31 8.48
C GLN A 16 0.48 16.01 7.39
N VAL A 17 -0.06 15.27 6.43
CA VAL A 17 -0.76 15.86 5.28
C VAL A 17 -2.26 16.02 5.49
N GLY A 18 -2.84 15.33 6.48
CA GLY A 18 -4.29 15.22 6.68
C GLY A 18 -4.96 14.22 5.75
N MET A 19 -6.03 13.60 6.24
CA MET A 19 -6.75 12.51 5.54
C MET A 19 -7.37 12.94 4.20
N ASP A 20 -7.61 14.24 4.01
CA ASP A 20 -8.15 14.78 2.76
C ASP A 20 -7.11 14.85 1.64
N ASN A 21 -5.82 14.69 1.95
CA ASN A 21 -4.72 14.84 1.02
C ASN A 21 -3.98 13.53 0.72
N ILE A 22 -4.50 12.40 1.19
CA ILE A 22 -3.92 11.07 0.99
C ILE A 22 -5.04 10.05 0.74
N TYR A 23 -4.73 8.98 0.02
CA TYR A 23 -5.64 7.85 -0.15
C TYR A 23 -5.09 6.68 0.64
N ILE A 24 -5.83 6.29 1.67
CA ILE A 24 -5.51 5.15 2.53
C ILE A 24 -6.53 4.04 2.28
N PHE A 25 -6.06 2.82 2.15
CA PHE A 25 -6.89 1.62 2.03
C PHE A 25 -6.34 0.50 2.93
N GLY A 26 -7.02 -0.63 2.95
CA GLY A 26 -6.59 -1.81 3.69
C GLY A 26 -7.03 -1.85 5.15
N MET A 27 -6.75 -2.97 5.77
CA MET A 27 -7.04 -3.22 7.18
C MET A 27 -6.06 -2.51 8.10
N ARG A 28 -6.49 -2.31 9.33
CA ARG A 28 -5.61 -1.85 10.41
C ARG A 28 -4.80 -3.03 10.96
N SER A 29 -3.64 -2.74 11.52
CA SER A 29 -2.74 -3.74 12.10
C SER A 29 -3.39 -4.60 13.20
N ASP A 30 -4.26 -4.01 14.03
CA ASP A 30 -5.05 -4.73 15.02
C ASP A 30 -5.97 -5.79 14.39
N THR A 31 -6.70 -5.41 13.35
CA THR A 31 -7.57 -6.32 12.58
C THR A 31 -6.76 -7.46 11.92
N VAL A 32 -5.59 -7.15 11.35
CA VAL A 32 -4.70 -8.15 10.75
C VAL A 32 -4.23 -9.16 11.81
N LEU A 33 -3.81 -8.68 12.99
CA LEU A 33 -3.39 -9.55 14.09
C LEU A 33 -4.51 -10.47 14.59
N ASP A 34 -5.74 -9.95 14.66
CA ASP A 34 -6.90 -10.76 15.06
C ASP A 34 -7.21 -11.84 14.01
N MET A 35 -7.14 -11.53 12.73
CA MET A 35 -7.32 -12.51 11.66
C MET A 35 -6.28 -13.63 11.71
N TYR A 36 -5.01 -13.31 12.02
CA TYR A 36 -3.98 -14.33 12.23
C TYR A 36 -4.28 -15.24 13.43
N ARG A 37 -4.80 -14.69 14.52
CA ARG A 37 -5.16 -15.46 15.72
C ARG A 37 -6.36 -16.38 15.50
N GLU A 38 -7.39 -15.85 14.85
CA GLU A 38 -8.64 -16.57 14.60
C GLU A 38 -8.51 -17.67 13.53
N ARG A 39 -7.57 -17.54 12.61
CA ARG A 39 -7.31 -18.47 11.49
C ARG A 39 -8.56 -18.81 10.67
N ASN A 40 -9.49 -17.87 10.56
CA ASN A 40 -10.77 -18.05 9.86
C ASN A 40 -10.77 -17.44 8.45
N TYR A 41 -9.64 -16.96 7.97
CA TYR A 41 -9.49 -16.37 6.66
C TYR A 41 -9.44 -17.43 5.56
N ASN A 42 -10.30 -17.28 4.56
CA ASN A 42 -10.30 -18.10 3.35
C ASN A 42 -10.35 -17.18 2.11
N PRO A 43 -9.24 -17.00 1.38
CA PRO A 43 -9.19 -16.16 0.20
C PRO A 43 -10.10 -16.66 -0.95
N MET A 44 -10.34 -17.97 -1.03
CA MET A 44 -11.22 -18.55 -2.05
C MET A 44 -12.66 -18.02 -1.92
N THR A 45 -13.15 -17.81 -0.70
CA THR A 45 -14.48 -17.21 -0.48
C THR A 45 -14.58 -15.81 -1.08
N ILE A 46 -13.50 -15.01 -0.98
CA ILE A 46 -13.46 -13.66 -1.58
C ILE A 46 -13.41 -13.76 -3.10
N PHE A 47 -12.59 -14.65 -3.64
CA PHE A 47 -12.50 -14.93 -5.08
C PHE A 47 -13.87 -15.32 -5.67
N GLU A 48 -14.63 -16.18 -4.99
CA GLU A 48 -15.94 -16.63 -5.44
C GLU A 48 -17.02 -15.54 -5.39
N THR A 49 -16.97 -14.69 -4.38
CA THR A 49 -18.02 -13.68 -4.13
C THR A 49 -17.74 -12.32 -4.76
N ASN A 50 -16.47 -11.99 -5.08
CA ASN A 50 -16.09 -10.72 -5.70
C ASN A 50 -15.79 -10.91 -7.18
N GLN A 51 -16.72 -10.50 -8.05
CA GLN A 51 -16.59 -10.67 -9.50
C GLN A 51 -15.42 -9.87 -10.10
N GLU A 52 -15.16 -8.65 -9.61
CA GLU A 52 -14.05 -7.81 -10.08
C GLU A 52 -12.70 -8.46 -9.77
N LEU A 53 -12.52 -8.93 -8.53
CA LEU A 53 -11.32 -9.65 -8.11
C LEU A 53 -11.14 -10.95 -8.90
N ARG A 54 -12.21 -11.73 -9.05
CA ARG A 54 -12.17 -12.98 -9.81
C ARG A 54 -11.72 -12.74 -11.25
N LEU A 55 -12.25 -11.72 -11.90
CA LEU A 55 -11.84 -11.35 -13.25
C LEU A 55 -10.35 -10.99 -13.29
N ALA A 56 -9.89 -10.13 -12.38
CA ALA A 56 -8.49 -9.71 -12.33
C ALA A 56 -7.54 -10.89 -12.14
N LEU A 57 -7.83 -11.80 -11.20
CA LEU A 57 -7.00 -12.99 -10.96
C LEU A 57 -7.06 -13.99 -12.12
N THR A 58 -8.21 -14.18 -12.74
CA THR A 58 -8.32 -15.07 -13.90
C THR A 58 -7.49 -14.57 -15.07
N GLN A 59 -7.47 -13.27 -15.32
CA GLN A 59 -6.67 -12.63 -16.37
C GLN A 59 -5.15 -12.81 -16.18
N MET A 60 -4.69 -13.09 -14.96
CA MET A 60 -3.28 -13.40 -14.72
C MET A 60 -2.83 -14.72 -15.39
N ILE A 61 -3.74 -15.69 -15.52
CA ILE A 61 -3.40 -17.06 -15.96
C ILE A 61 -4.04 -17.47 -17.30
N ASP A 62 -4.97 -16.68 -17.83
CA ASP A 62 -5.67 -16.98 -19.09
C ASP A 62 -4.97 -16.42 -20.35
N GLY A 63 -3.83 -15.74 -20.17
CA GLY A 63 -3.07 -15.12 -21.26
C GLY A 63 -3.47 -13.67 -21.57
N THR A 64 -4.46 -13.10 -20.87
CA THR A 64 -4.87 -11.70 -21.08
C THR A 64 -3.77 -10.71 -20.70
N VAL A 65 -3.12 -10.92 -19.55
CA VAL A 65 -2.06 -10.01 -19.03
C VAL A 65 -0.71 -10.29 -19.71
N LEU A 66 -0.35 -11.56 -19.86
CA LEU A 66 0.91 -12.00 -20.48
C LEU A 66 0.63 -13.04 -21.57
N PRO A 67 0.26 -12.63 -22.80
CA PRO A 67 -0.09 -13.56 -23.87
C PRO A 67 1.03 -14.54 -24.24
N ASP A 68 2.28 -14.06 -24.22
CA ASP A 68 3.46 -14.86 -24.58
C ASP A 68 4.00 -15.74 -23.44
N ALA A 69 3.53 -15.54 -22.22
CA ALA A 69 3.96 -16.29 -21.04
C ALA A 69 2.85 -16.44 -19.99
N PRO A 70 1.71 -17.10 -20.32
CA PRO A 70 0.55 -17.19 -19.43
C PRO A 70 0.86 -17.95 -18.13
N SER A 71 1.88 -18.81 -18.12
CA SER A 71 2.30 -19.53 -16.91
C SER A 71 3.15 -18.72 -15.94
N ALA A 72 3.69 -17.57 -16.35
CA ALA A 72 4.61 -16.78 -15.51
C ALA A 72 3.97 -16.26 -14.22
N LEU A 73 2.65 -16.09 -14.20
CA LEU A 73 1.91 -15.61 -13.03
C LEU A 73 1.18 -16.72 -12.25
N GLN A 74 1.34 -18.00 -12.65
CA GLN A 74 0.65 -19.12 -12.01
C GLN A 74 1.08 -19.30 -10.55
N ASP A 75 2.36 -19.16 -10.24
CA ASP A 75 2.85 -19.28 -8.86
C ASP A 75 2.25 -18.19 -7.96
N LEU A 76 2.16 -16.95 -8.48
CA LEU A 76 1.49 -15.87 -7.77
C LEU A 76 -0.01 -16.15 -7.57
N TYR A 77 -0.71 -16.58 -8.61
CA TYR A 77 -2.12 -16.97 -8.52
C TYR A 77 -2.33 -18.07 -7.47
N HIS A 78 -1.49 -19.11 -7.47
CA HIS A 78 -1.55 -20.19 -6.49
C HIS A 78 -1.27 -19.70 -5.08
N SER A 79 -0.25 -18.86 -4.88
CA SER A 79 0.08 -18.33 -3.56
C SER A 79 -1.06 -17.49 -2.95
N LEU A 80 -1.85 -16.82 -3.79
CA LEU A 80 -3.00 -16.02 -3.35
C LEU A 80 -4.23 -16.86 -3.01
N LEU A 81 -4.48 -17.99 -3.70
CA LEU A 81 -5.73 -18.74 -3.56
C LEU A 81 -5.59 -20.11 -2.88
N ILE A 82 -4.42 -20.75 -3.00
CA ILE A 82 -4.21 -22.14 -2.58
C ILE A 82 -3.18 -22.21 -1.44
N GLY A 83 -2.16 -21.35 -1.50
CA GLY A 83 -0.98 -21.41 -0.65
C GLY A 83 0.05 -22.44 -1.14
N ASP A 84 1.27 -22.36 -0.60
CA ASP A 84 2.39 -23.20 -1.02
C ASP A 84 3.06 -23.89 0.18
N TRP A 85 3.41 -25.18 0.02
CA TRP A 85 4.31 -25.93 0.91
C TRP A 85 4.04 -25.77 2.42
N GLY A 86 2.77 -25.72 2.82
CA GLY A 86 2.36 -25.53 4.21
C GLY A 86 2.21 -24.07 4.64
N ASN A 87 2.37 -23.13 3.73
CA ASN A 87 2.05 -21.72 3.96
C ASN A 87 0.56 -21.47 3.70
N MET A 88 -0.01 -20.58 4.48
CA MET A 88 -1.37 -20.09 4.29
C MET A 88 -1.49 -19.36 2.95
N ALA A 89 -2.61 -19.58 2.23
CA ALA A 89 -2.94 -18.78 1.05
C ALA A 89 -3.12 -17.31 1.44
N ASP A 90 -2.64 -16.40 0.59
CA ASP A 90 -2.68 -14.95 0.80
C ASP A 90 -2.24 -14.53 2.22
N PRO A 91 -0.99 -14.83 2.62
CA PRO A 91 -0.52 -14.58 3.98
C PRO A 91 -0.51 -13.10 4.35
N PHE A 92 -0.61 -12.20 3.39
CA PHE A 92 -0.65 -10.75 3.60
C PHE A 92 -2.05 -10.16 3.47
N PHE A 93 -3.11 -10.98 3.35
CA PHE A 93 -4.50 -10.56 3.21
C PHE A 93 -4.78 -9.60 2.05
N VAL A 94 -4.01 -9.69 0.97
CA VAL A 94 -4.09 -8.81 -0.20
C VAL A 94 -5.50 -8.86 -0.82
N LEU A 95 -6.10 -10.06 -0.91
CA LEU A 95 -7.43 -10.22 -1.47
C LEU A 95 -8.52 -9.64 -0.56
N LYS A 96 -8.28 -9.63 0.75
CA LYS A 96 -9.17 -8.99 1.72
C LYS A 96 -9.19 -7.47 1.55
N ASP A 97 -8.05 -6.89 1.24
CA ASP A 97 -7.89 -5.45 1.06
C ASP A 97 -8.33 -4.96 -0.32
N PHE A 98 -8.51 -5.87 -1.30
CA PHE A 98 -8.85 -5.53 -2.68
C PHE A 98 -10.07 -4.61 -2.81
N GLY A 99 -11.13 -4.86 -2.05
CA GLY A 99 -12.34 -4.02 -2.10
C GLY A 99 -12.08 -2.56 -1.69
N SER A 100 -11.31 -2.35 -0.62
CA SER A 100 -10.92 -1.01 -0.16
C SER A 100 -9.94 -0.34 -1.12
N TYR A 101 -9.03 -1.11 -1.72
CA TYR A 101 -8.14 -0.64 -2.78
C TYR A 101 -8.92 -0.17 -4.00
N SER A 102 -9.86 -0.97 -4.51
CA SER A 102 -10.71 -0.62 -5.66
C SER A 102 -11.51 0.66 -5.40
N MET A 103 -12.06 0.82 -4.20
CA MET A 103 -12.75 2.06 -3.80
C MET A 103 -11.79 3.27 -3.77
N ALA A 104 -10.56 3.08 -3.27
CA ALA A 104 -9.56 4.14 -3.26
C ALA A 104 -9.18 4.56 -4.70
N GLN A 105 -9.02 3.61 -5.61
CA GLN A 105 -8.74 3.89 -7.03
C GLN A 105 -9.86 4.72 -7.68
N ARG A 106 -11.12 4.33 -7.48
CA ARG A 106 -12.26 5.12 -8.01
C ARG A 106 -12.32 6.55 -7.47
N ARG A 107 -11.95 6.75 -6.19
CA ARG A 107 -11.83 8.10 -5.61
C ARG A 107 -10.69 8.88 -6.26
N ILE A 108 -9.54 8.25 -6.52
CA ILE A 108 -8.42 8.86 -7.22
C ILE A 108 -8.82 9.31 -8.61
N ASP A 109 -9.50 8.47 -9.38
CA ASP A 109 -9.96 8.81 -10.73
C ASP A 109 -10.88 10.03 -10.72
N ALA A 110 -11.84 10.07 -9.79
CA ALA A 110 -12.74 11.20 -9.62
C ALA A 110 -12.01 12.48 -9.21
N ASP A 111 -11.11 12.39 -8.25
CA ASP A 111 -10.36 13.54 -7.74
C ASP A 111 -9.29 14.01 -8.74
N TYR A 112 -8.76 13.12 -9.58
CA TYR A 112 -7.83 13.47 -10.65
C TYR A 112 -8.50 14.28 -11.76
N ALA A 113 -9.80 14.09 -11.97
CA ALA A 113 -10.57 14.91 -12.91
C ALA A 113 -10.71 16.37 -12.43
N ASP A 114 -10.74 16.61 -11.12
CA ASP A 114 -10.68 17.95 -10.50
C ASP A 114 -9.24 18.39 -10.34
N ARG A 115 -8.72 19.09 -11.35
CA ARG A 115 -7.30 19.52 -11.38
C ARG A 115 -6.93 20.47 -10.26
N ASP A 116 -7.82 21.31 -9.81
CA ASP A 116 -7.55 22.26 -8.71
C ASP A 116 -7.42 21.52 -7.39
N LYS A 117 -8.33 20.59 -7.11
CA LYS A 117 -8.24 19.71 -5.96
C LYS A 117 -6.96 18.88 -5.99
N TRP A 118 -6.68 18.21 -7.12
CA TRP A 118 -5.49 17.38 -7.29
C TRP A 118 -4.19 18.15 -7.05
N ASN A 119 -4.06 19.33 -7.67
CA ASN A 119 -2.88 20.16 -7.52
C ASN A 119 -2.71 20.66 -6.07
N ARG A 120 -3.80 21.03 -5.42
CA ARG A 120 -3.78 21.42 -3.98
C ARG A 120 -3.26 20.29 -3.12
N MET A 121 -3.77 19.07 -3.30
CA MET A 121 -3.30 17.88 -2.58
C MET A 121 -1.82 17.62 -2.85
N ALA A 122 -1.37 17.73 -4.10
CA ALA A 122 0.04 17.55 -4.48
C ALA A 122 0.96 18.57 -3.81
N VAL A 123 0.56 19.85 -3.77
CA VAL A 123 1.31 20.92 -3.09
C VAL A 123 1.43 20.64 -1.60
N ILE A 124 0.35 20.24 -0.93
CA ILE A 124 0.37 19.91 0.50
C ILE A 124 1.32 18.74 0.76
N ASN A 125 1.22 17.65 0.00
CA ASN A 125 2.11 16.50 0.12
C ASN A 125 3.59 16.89 -0.07
N THR A 126 3.88 17.74 -1.06
CA THR A 126 5.25 18.20 -1.32
C THR A 126 5.77 19.09 -0.18
N ALA A 127 4.95 20.02 0.32
CA ALA A 127 5.34 20.91 1.42
C ALA A 127 5.62 20.14 2.72
N MET A 128 4.84 19.08 3.01
CA MET A 128 5.00 18.27 4.21
C MET A 128 6.09 17.20 4.09
N ALA A 129 6.58 16.89 2.89
CA ALA A 129 7.59 15.85 2.67
C ALA A 129 8.93 16.14 3.39
N GLY A 130 9.21 17.40 3.71
CA GLY A 130 10.41 17.81 4.45
C GLY A 130 10.56 17.14 5.82
N VAL A 131 9.46 16.72 6.45
CA VAL A 131 9.49 15.98 7.72
C VAL A 131 10.21 14.64 7.57
N PHE A 132 10.12 14.00 6.39
CA PHE A 132 10.75 12.72 6.09
C PHE A 132 12.10 12.85 5.38
N CYS A 133 12.69 14.05 5.39
CA CYS A 133 14.00 14.30 4.81
C CYS A 133 15.10 13.66 5.66
N SER A 134 16.01 12.93 5.01
CA SER A 134 17.16 12.30 5.69
C SER A 134 18.04 13.33 6.39
N ASP A 135 18.24 14.51 5.80
CA ASP A 135 19.05 15.57 6.39
C ASP A 135 18.47 16.05 7.73
N ARG A 136 17.12 16.13 7.84
CA ARG A 136 16.46 16.44 9.12
C ARG A 136 16.73 15.33 10.14
N THR A 137 16.53 14.09 9.75
CA THR A 137 16.70 12.93 10.63
C THR A 137 18.14 12.83 11.16
N ILE A 138 19.12 12.99 10.27
CA ILE A 138 20.55 12.97 10.64
C ILE A 138 20.89 14.13 11.56
N ARG A 139 20.34 15.32 11.30
CA ARG A 139 20.56 16.48 12.19
C ARG A 139 19.94 16.24 13.57
N GLU A 140 18.73 15.72 13.65
CA GLU A 140 18.07 15.38 14.89
C GLU A 140 18.83 14.30 15.68
N TYR A 141 19.36 13.27 15.02
CA TYR A 141 20.26 12.30 15.66
C TYR A 141 21.53 12.94 16.16
N ASN A 142 22.11 13.87 15.39
CA ASN A 142 23.30 14.57 15.83
C ASN A 142 23.02 15.43 17.07
N ASP A 143 21.92 16.17 17.07
CA ASP A 143 21.57 17.09 18.16
C ASP A 143 21.15 16.37 19.45
N THR A 144 20.54 15.17 19.31
CA THR A 144 19.98 14.45 20.47
C THR A 144 20.82 13.28 20.96
N ILE A 145 21.67 12.69 20.10
CA ILE A 145 22.40 11.45 20.40
C ILE A 145 23.92 11.61 20.23
N TRP A 146 24.37 12.05 19.05
CA TRP A 146 25.79 11.98 18.70
C TRP A 146 26.58 13.18 19.15
N HIS A 147 26.00 14.38 19.14
CA HIS A 147 26.65 15.66 19.52
C HIS A 147 27.98 15.92 18.79
N LEU A 148 28.04 15.56 17.49
CA LEU A 148 29.22 15.72 16.66
C LEU A 148 29.25 17.11 16.00
N ASP A 149 30.44 17.70 15.89
CA ASP A 149 30.62 18.92 15.12
C ASP A 149 30.53 18.64 13.62
N PRO A 150 29.71 19.41 12.87
CA PRO A 150 29.60 19.25 11.42
C PRO A 150 30.96 19.53 10.73
N LEU A 151 31.36 18.64 9.82
CA LEU A 151 32.56 18.87 9.01
C LEU A 151 32.38 20.10 8.13
N LYS A 152 33.24 21.11 8.32
CA LYS A 152 33.29 22.27 7.43
C LYS A 152 33.82 21.83 6.07
N ARG A 153 33.00 21.85 5.02
CA ARG A 153 33.48 21.69 3.64
C ARG A 153 34.53 22.79 3.38
N LYS A 154 35.75 22.40 3.07
CA LYS A 154 36.69 23.31 2.42
C LYS A 154 36.17 23.53 0.99
N VAL A 155 35.68 24.74 0.70
CA VAL A 155 35.36 25.19 -0.66
C VAL A 155 36.65 25.44 -1.40
#